data_eccf65ab17cca4a95abaf7533f89726e
#
_entry.id   eccf65ab17cca4a95abaf7533f89726e
#
_cell.length_a   1.000
_cell.length_b   1.000
_cell.length_c   1.000
_cell.angle_alpha   90.00
_cell.angle_beta   90.00
_cell.angle_gamma   90.00
#
_symmetry.space_group_name_H-M   'P 1'
#
loop_
_entity.id
_entity.type
_entity.pdbx_description
1 polymer ?
#
loop_
_entity_poly.entity_id
_entity_poly.type
_entity_poly.pdbx_seq_one_letter_code
_entity_poly.pdbx_strand_id
1 'polypeptide(L)'
;MIFKKAVLTLIFISISLTSTALTANQTVGGKATNLIPILACVWDPIGKAGPVGQIMAEAKIHAANWGVDLSYVVYEDERIAIEEFKLGRCDAVNMLGFRAREFNSLTGSLGAIGAIPSYEAMGIVLKSLSSKKASKLMRNGEYEIFAIGPAGAIFMFTRDRTILLPGDFAGKRMAVLDDIPESAYLSKKHGITPVSSTIFNSILKFNNGSVDLTAAPAIVYEPFEMHKGLEPNGGIYEEPFLFITMQVVARWEKFPEGFAQKARDQAMREYNRFVKWLVDPEATIPEEYWIEIPKHLYDYWVEDFRQSRIELGEMGIYDSRTLKLMRKVRCKLEPENAECSAARKE
;
A
#
# COMPACT_ATOMS: atom_id res chain seq x y z
N MET A 1 12.42 -81.66 19.44
CA MET A 1 13.45 -81.79 18.39
C MET A 1 14.11 -80.40 18.30
N ILE A 2 15.21 -80.29 19.02
CA ILE A 2 16.61 -80.32 18.60
C ILE A 2 16.84 -79.34 17.46
N PHE A 3 17.53 -78.18 17.78
CA PHE A 3 18.84 -77.92 17.32
C PHE A 3 19.39 -76.52 17.68
N LYS A 4 20.42 -76.65 18.40
CA LYS A 4 21.82 -76.20 18.32
C LYS A 4 22.09 -74.68 18.22
N LYS A 5 22.70 -74.19 19.29
CA LYS A 5 23.52 -73.02 19.44
C LYS A 5 24.71 -73.00 18.49
N ALA A 6 24.97 -71.89 17.83
CA ALA A 6 26.27 -71.51 17.33
C ALA A 6 26.64 -70.15 17.85
N VAL A 7 27.63 -70.04 18.69
CA VAL A 7 28.29 -68.85 19.20
C VAL A 7 29.25 -68.40 18.11
N LEU A 8 29.05 -67.15 17.62
CA LEU A 8 30.01 -66.50 16.75
C LEU A 8 30.49 -65.19 17.44
N THR A 9 31.77 -65.30 17.83
CA THR A 9 32.51 -64.18 18.45
C THR A 9 32.82 -63.15 17.39
N LEU A 10 32.22 -61.91 17.50
CA LEU A 10 32.51 -60.76 16.66
C LEU A 10 33.58 -59.93 17.34
N ILE A 11 34.74 -59.89 16.73
CA ILE A 11 35.85 -58.98 17.04
C ILE A 11 35.44 -57.53 16.61
N PHE A 12 35.33 -56.65 17.58
CA PHE A 12 35.15 -55.21 17.32
C PHE A 12 36.48 -54.60 16.89
N ILE A 13 36.62 -54.31 15.59
CA ILE A 13 37.69 -53.47 15.09
C ILE A 13 37.13 -52.03 15.10
N SER A 14 37.61 -51.21 16.04
CA SER A 14 37.33 -49.79 16.13
C SER A 14 38.08 -49.04 15.01
N ILE A 15 37.40 -48.74 13.93
CA ILE A 15 37.93 -47.82 12.92
C ILE A 15 37.54 -46.39 13.34
N SER A 16 38.51 -45.65 13.87
CA SER A 16 38.38 -44.23 14.14
C SER A 16 38.39 -43.48 12.81
N LEU A 17 37.19 -43.14 12.30
CA LEU A 17 37.05 -42.18 11.19
C LEU A 17 37.26 -40.78 11.75
N THR A 18 38.43 -40.24 11.58
CA THR A 18 38.69 -38.80 11.70
C THR A 18 38.03 -38.09 10.52
N SER A 19 36.86 -37.50 10.75
CA SER A 19 36.20 -36.64 9.81
C SER A 19 37.00 -35.32 9.73
N THR A 20 37.89 -35.18 8.76
CA THR A 20 38.41 -33.88 8.35
C THR A 20 37.29 -33.14 7.63
N ALA A 21 36.65 -32.22 8.33
CA ALA A 21 35.77 -31.24 7.70
C ALA A 21 36.62 -30.39 6.72
N LEU A 22 36.50 -30.67 5.43
CA LEU A 22 36.95 -29.75 4.38
C LEU A 22 36.04 -28.51 4.44
N THR A 23 36.50 -27.49 5.12
CA THR A 23 35.97 -26.13 4.91
C THR A 23 36.42 -25.70 3.53
N ALA A 24 35.51 -25.77 2.56
CA ALA A 24 35.69 -25.15 1.26
C ALA A 24 35.66 -23.64 1.46
N ASN A 25 36.81 -23.03 1.72
CA ASN A 25 37.00 -21.61 1.76
C ASN A 25 37.09 -21.13 0.30
N GLN A 26 35.97 -20.83 -0.35
CA GLN A 26 35.95 -20.10 -1.60
C GLN A 26 36.21 -18.61 -1.28
N THR A 27 37.47 -18.24 -1.22
CA THR A 27 37.92 -16.86 -1.29
C THR A 27 37.74 -16.35 -2.71
N VAL A 28 36.55 -15.88 -3.04
CA VAL A 28 36.39 -14.87 -4.08
C VAL A 28 36.78 -13.55 -3.44
N GLY A 29 37.82 -12.89 -3.98
CA GLY A 29 38.40 -11.67 -3.44
C GLY A 29 37.38 -10.52 -3.35
N GLY A 30 36.79 -10.37 -2.18
CA GLY A 30 35.95 -9.28 -1.75
C GLY A 30 36.02 -9.23 -0.23
N LYS A 31 36.34 -8.05 0.34
CA LYS A 31 36.20 -7.78 1.76
C LYS A 31 34.89 -8.39 2.24
N ALA A 32 34.92 -9.30 3.22
CA ALA A 32 33.73 -9.73 3.94
C ALA A 32 33.09 -8.48 4.56
N THR A 33 32.15 -7.88 3.89
CA THR A 33 31.32 -6.82 4.44
C THR A 33 30.38 -7.50 5.41
N ASN A 34 30.55 -7.27 6.73
CA ASN A 34 29.57 -7.69 7.73
C ASN A 34 28.27 -6.96 7.42
N LEU A 35 27.36 -7.63 6.71
CA LEU A 35 26.02 -7.11 6.44
C LEU A 35 25.22 -7.10 7.74
N ILE A 36 24.44 -6.07 7.97
CA ILE A 36 23.55 -5.97 9.12
C ILE A 36 22.30 -6.82 8.84
N PRO A 37 22.01 -7.84 9.66
CA PRO A 37 20.80 -8.65 9.48
C PRO A 37 19.55 -7.82 9.79
N ILE A 38 18.60 -7.81 8.85
CA ILE A 38 17.32 -7.10 8.96
C ILE A 38 16.19 -8.07 8.60
N LEU A 39 15.16 -8.09 9.43
CA LEU A 39 13.93 -8.83 9.14
C LEU A 39 12.79 -7.86 8.81
N ALA A 40 12.16 -8.04 7.64
CA ALA A 40 10.97 -7.29 7.24
C ALA A 40 9.70 -8.14 7.38
N CYS A 41 8.66 -7.57 7.96
CA CYS A 41 7.29 -8.05 7.87
C CYS A 41 6.69 -7.53 6.55
N VAL A 42 6.33 -8.41 5.64
CA VAL A 42 5.86 -8.01 4.31
C VAL A 42 4.42 -8.43 4.13
N TRP A 43 3.56 -7.44 3.94
CA TRP A 43 2.18 -7.69 3.58
C TRP A 43 2.04 -7.91 2.08
N ASP A 44 1.46 -9.04 1.71
CA ASP A 44 0.94 -9.31 0.38
C ASP A 44 -0.38 -10.06 0.52
N PRO A 45 -1.48 -9.50 0.05
CA PRO A 45 -2.80 -10.10 0.19
C PRO A 45 -2.96 -11.45 -0.53
N ILE A 46 -2.10 -11.75 -1.52
CA ILE A 46 -2.07 -13.05 -2.22
C ILE A 46 -1.10 -14.01 -1.53
N GLY A 47 -0.39 -13.54 -0.51
CA GLY A 47 0.61 -14.31 0.21
C GLY A 47 1.87 -14.53 -0.62
N LYS A 48 2.53 -15.66 -0.38
CA LYS A 48 3.82 -15.98 -1.04
C LYS A 48 3.73 -16.15 -2.57
N ALA A 49 2.53 -16.38 -3.09
CA ALA A 49 2.27 -16.49 -4.53
C ALA A 49 2.10 -15.13 -5.23
N GLY A 50 2.00 -14.05 -4.45
CA GLY A 50 1.81 -12.71 -4.95
C GLY A 50 3.08 -12.08 -5.53
N PRO A 51 2.96 -10.84 -6.07
CA PRO A 51 4.05 -10.12 -6.72
C PRO A 51 5.20 -9.73 -5.78
N VAL A 52 4.95 -9.78 -4.48
CA VAL A 52 5.93 -9.42 -3.44
C VAL A 52 7.22 -10.23 -3.53
N GLY A 53 7.15 -11.51 -3.93
CA GLY A 53 8.33 -12.35 -4.06
C GLY A 53 9.37 -11.77 -5.02
N GLN A 54 8.95 -11.26 -6.18
CA GLN A 54 9.83 -10.62 -7.17
C GLN A 54 10.36 -9.29 -6.64
N ILE A 55 9.50 -8.45 -6.06
CA ILE A 55 9.89 -7.15 -5.49
C ILE A 55 10.94 -7.35 -4.39
N MET A 56 10.75 -8.35 -3.52
CA MET A 56 11.68 -8.63 -2.42
C MET A 56 12.99 -9.23 -2.91
N ALA A 57 13.00 -9.99 -4.00
CA ALA A 57 14.24 -10.46 -4.61
C ALA A 57 15.13 -9.29 -5.09
N GLU A 58 14.54 -8.30 -5.75
CA GLU A 58 15.21 -7.08 -6.16
C GLU A 58 15.66 -6.24 -4.95
N ALA A 59 14.78 -6.09 -3.95
CA ALA A 59 15.07 -5.37 -2.71
C ALA A 59 16.26 -5.95 -1.95
N LYS A 60 16.41 -7.28 -1.89
CA LYS A 60 17.56 -7.96 -1.28
C LYS A 60 18.87 -7.58 -1.96
N ILE A 61 18.90 -7.53 -3.29
CA ILE A 61 20.09 -7.14 -4.05
C ILE A 61 20.51 -5.71 -3.70
N HIS A 62 19.54 -4.79 -3.69
CA HIS A 62 19.80 -3.39 -3.32
C HIS A 62 20.26 -3.27 -1.85
N ALA A 63 19.58 -3.96 -0.94
CA ALA A 63 19.91 -3.95 0.49
C ALA A 63 21.33 -4.45 0.75
N ALA A 64 21.74 -5.55 0.11
CA ALA A 64 23.09 -6.09 0.23
C ALA A 64 24.16 -5.09 -0.23
N ASN A 65 23.92 -4.39 -1.35
CA ASN A 65 24.79 -3.32 -1.85
C ASN A 65 24.87 -2.12 -0.91
N TRP A 66 23.93 -1.99 0.03
CA TRP A 66 23.87 -0.90 1.00
C TRP A 66 24.21 -1.35 2.43
N GLY A 67 24.74 -2.57 2.60
CA GLY A 67 25.26 -3.08 3.86
C GLY A 67 24.23 -3.85 4.72
N VAL A 68 23.14 -4.33 4.13
CA VAL A 68 22.06 -5.02 4.85
C VAL A 68 21.83 -6.42 4.27
N ASP A 69 21.77 -7.44 5.14
CA ASP A 69 21.26 -8.77 4.81
C ASP A 69 19.77 -8.81 5.11
N LEU A 70 18.96 -8.60 4.06
CA LEU A 70 17.51 -8.49 4.19
C LEU A 70 16.85 -9.88 4.11
N SER A 71 16.16 -10.26 5.17
CA SER A 71 15.22 -11.37 5.22
C SER A 71 13.79 -10.87 5.41
N TYR A 72 12.78 -11.70 5.11
CA TYR A 72 11.39 -11.29 5.26
C TYR A 72 10.44 -12.46 5.55
N VAL A 73 9.31 -12.13 6.20
CA VAL A 73 8.16 -12.99 6.41
C VAL A 73 6.95 -12.36 5.73
N VAL A 74 6.18 -13.15 4.97
CA VAL A 74 4.98 -12.68 4.28
C VAL A 74 3.74 -12.92 5.13
N TYR A 75 2.88 -11.91 5.22
CA TYR A 75 1.59 -11.91 5.89
C TYR A 75 0.49 -11.57 4.88
N GLU A 76 -0.62 -12.30 4.91
CA GLU A 76 -1.79 -12.03 4.07
C GLU A 76 -2.72 -10.96 4.69
N ASP A 77 -2.69 -10.79 6.00
CA ASP A 77 -3.39 -9.71 6.70
C ASP A 77 -2.40 -8.58 7.07
N GLU A 78 -2.65 -7.39 6.54
CA GLU A 78 -1.84 -6.19 6.79
C GLU A 78 -1.74 -5.83 8.27
N ARG A 79 -2.86 -5.97 9.00
CA ARG A 79 -2.90 -5.64 10.43
C ARG A 79 -2.00 -6.55 11.24
N ILE A 80 -1.94 -7.84 10.88
CA ILE A 80 -1.03 -8.79 11.54
C ILE A 80 0.42 -8.38 11.26
N ALA A 81 0.79 -8.04 10.02
CA ALA A 81 2.14 -7.58 9.69
C ALA A 81 2.53 -6.34 10.51
N ILE A 82 1.61 -5.38 10.65
CA ILE A 82 1.82 -4.16 11.43
C ILE A 82 1.99 -4.46 12.93
N GLU A 83 1.16 -5.34 13.51
CA GLU A 83 1.28 -5.71 14.92
C GLU A 83 2.58 -6.46 15.21
N GLU A 84 3.02 -7.36 14.34
CA GLU A 84 4.31 -8.04 14.46
C GLU A 84 5.48 -7.02 14.43
N PHE A 85 5.39 -6.00 13.57
CA PHE A 85 6.34 -4.91 13.56
C PHE A 85 6.30 -4.09 14.85
N LYS A 86 5.13 -3.71 15.36
CA LYS A 86 4.99 -2.97 16.63
C LYS A 86 5.60 -3.75 17.80
N LEU A 87 5.40 -5.05 17.84
CA LEU A 87 5.97 -5.95 18.85
C LEU A 87 7.50 -6.14 18.71
N GLY A 88 8.14 -5.50 17.73
CA GLY A 88 9.60 -5.59 17.53
C GLY A 88 10.06 -6.90 16.92
N ARG A 89 9.17 -7.73 16.37
CA ARG A 89 9.51 -8.97 15.70
C ARG A 89 10.07 -8.76 14.29
N CYS A 90 9.85 -7.58 13.72
CA CYS A 90 10.44 -7.14 12.46
C CYS A 90 11.04 -5.74 12.62
N ASP A 91 12.04 -5.43 11.80
CA ASP A 91 12.72 -4.13 11.77
C ASP A 91 12.11 -3.16 10.76
N ALA A 92 11.35 -3.68 9.79
CA ALA A 92 10.62 -2.92 8.78
C ALA A 92 9.31 -3.62 8.41
N VAL A 93 8.34 -2.84 7.90
CA VAL A 93 7.04 -3.35 7.42
C VAL A 93 6.56 -2.49 6.26
N ASN A 94 5.89 -3.12 5.26
CA ASN A 94 5.14 -2.37 4.25
C ASN A 94 3.66 -2.34 4.61
N MET A 95 3.03 -1.22 4.31
CA MET A 95 1.60 -1.01 4.58
C MET A 95 1.01 0.06 3.67
N LEU A 96 -0.32 0.10 3.59
CA LEU A 96 -1.03 1.17 2.91
C LEU A 96 -0.86 2.52 3.64
N GLY A 97 -0.82 3.60 2.87
CA GLY A 97 -0.49 4.94 3.39
C GLY A 97 -1.38 5.40 4.54
N PHE A 98 -2.68 5.11 4.51
CA PHE A 98 -3.58 5.49 5.59
C PHE A 98 -3.25 4.78 6.92
N ARG A 99 -2.71 3.57 6.90
CA ARG A 99 -2.21 2.87 8.10
C ARG A 99 -0.86 3.39 8.56
N ALA A 100 -0.02 3.84 7.62
CA ALA A 100 1.25 4.47 7.95
C ALA A 100 1.08 5.78 8.75
N ARG A 101 -0.13 6.35 8.81
CA ARG A 101 -0.46 7.55 9.59
C ARG A 101 -0.11 7.41 11.07
N GLU A 102 -0.25 6.24 11.63
CA GLU A 102 0.13 5.96 13.03
C GLU A 102 1.63 6.22 13.27
N PHE A 103 2.46 5.95 12.28
CA PHE A 103 3.92 6.11 12.35
C PHE A 103 4.37 7.48 11.83
N ASN A 104 3.69 8.02 10.84
CA ASN A 104 3.98 9.33 10.27
C ASN A 104 2.70 9.97 9.70
N SER A 105 2.13 10.93 10.41
CA SER A 105 0.89 11.61 10.03
C SER A 105 0.98 12.31 8.67
N LEU A 106 2.18 12.87 8.36
CA LEU A 106 2.40 13.59 7.10
C LEU A 106 2.24 12.65 5.91
N THR A 107 2.98 11.54 5.86
CA THR A 107 2.90 10.60 4.74
C THR A 107 1.61 9.78 4.74
N GLY A 108 1.03 9.54 5.92
CA GLY A 108 -0.26 8.89 6.07
C GLY A 108 -1.46 9.70 5.56
N SER A 109 -1.24 10.99 5.26
CA SER A 109 -2.26 11.87 4.68
C SER A 109 -2.21 11.95 3.15
N LEU A 110 -1.29 11.23 2.49
CA LEU A 110 -1.18 11.24 1.03
C LEU A 110 -2.41 10.66 0.31
N GLY A 111 -3.16 9.79 0.97
CA GLY A 111 -4.43 9.25 0.48
C GLY A 111 -5.64 10.13 0.81
N ALA A 112 -5.48 11.43 1.08
CA ALA A 112 -6.62 12.30 1.33
C ALA A 112 -7.52 12.39 0.08
N ILE A 113 -8.84 12.35 0.34
CA ILE A 113 -9.87 12.25 -0.70
C ILE A 113 -9.75 13.35 -1.75
N GLY A 114 -9.70 12.98 -3.03
CA GLY A 114 -9.56 13.91 -4.16
C GLY A 114 -8.33 14.82 -4.11
N ALA A 115 -7.32 14.51 -3.26
CA ALA A 115 -6.17 15.37 -3.06
C ALA A 115 -5.09 15.22 -4.13
N ILE A 116 -4.99 14.04 -4.73
CA ILE A 116 -4.10 13.72 -5.84
C ILE A 116 -4.98 13.34 -7.03
N PRO A 117 -5.00 14.12 -8.13
CA PRO A 117 -5.91 13.87 -9.24
C PRO A 117 -5.36 12.88 -10.27
N SER A 118 -4.07 12.60 -10.27
CA SER A 118 -3.45 11.73 -11.28
C SER A 118 -2.14 11.11 -10.78
N TYR A 119 -1.68 10.06 -11.48
CA TYR A 119 -0.34 9.52 -11.22
C TYR A 119 0.77 10.55 -11.50
N GLU A 120 0.59 11.48 -12.44
CA GLU A 120 1.54 12.58 -12.64
C GLU A 120 1.64 13.45 -11.39
N ALA A 121 0.51 13.90 -10.86
CA ALA A 121 0.46 14.67 -9.62
C ALA A 121 1.08 13.91 -8.45
N MET A 122 0.78 12.61 -8.31
CA MET A 122 1.40 11.74 -7.30
C MET A 122 2.92 11.70 -7.45
N GLY A 123 3.43 11.52 -8.66
CA GLY A 123 4.87 11.50 -8.94
C GLY A 123 5.58 12.77 -8.49
N ILE A 124 4.97 13.94 -8.72
CA ILE A 124 5.51 15.24 -8.28
C ILE A 124 5.53 15.33 -6.75
N VAL A 125 4.45 14.92 -6.08
CA VAL A 125 4.36 14.91 -4.61
C VAL A 125 5.41 13.97 -4.03
N LEU A 126 5.48 12.72 -4.50
CA LEU A 126 6.41 11.72 -3.99
C LEU A 126 7.87 12.09 -4.25
N LYS A 127 8.18 12.68 -5.41
CA LYS A 127 9.52 13.20 -5.71
C LYS A 127 9.93 14.30 -4.73
N SER A 128 9.01 15.17 -4.35
CA SER A 128 9.26 16.22 -3.36
C SER A 128 9.59 15.62 -1.99
N LEU A 129 8.79 14.64 -1.54
CA LEU A 129 8.94 13.98 -0.24
C LEU A 129 10.16 13.05 -0.17
N SER A 130 10.55 12.41 -1.28
CA SER A 130 11.73 11.54 -1.34
C SER A 130 13.04 12.31 -1.38
N SER A 131 13.01 13.63 -1.55
CA SER A 131 14.21 14.46 -1.61
C SER A 131 14.96 14.50 -0.28
N LYS A 132 16.30 14.68 -0.33
CA LYS A 132 17.14 14.88 0.88
C LYS A 132 16.64 16.03 1.77
N LYS A 133 16.04 17.08 1.17
CA LYS A 133 15.50 18.23 1.91
C LYS A 133 14.32 17.85 2.78
N ALA A 134 13.54 16.84 2.37
CA ALA A 134 12.39 16.34 3.10
C ALA A 134 12.73 15.23 4.12
N SER A 135 13.98 14.76 4.20
CA SER A 135 14.38 13.61 5.04
C SER A 135 13.90 13.71 6.49
N LYS A 136 13.96 14.91 7.09
CA LYS A 136 13.48 15.14 8.46
C LYS A 136 11.97 14.94 8.61
N LEU A 137 11.20 15.15 7.55
CA LEU A 137 9.74 14.94 7.54
C LEU A 137 9.38 13.44 7.47
N MET A 138 10.31 12.61 6.99
CA MET A 138 10.10 11.16 6.88
C MET A 138 10.31 10.44 8.21
N ARG A 139 10.88 11.12 9.22
CA ARG A 139 11.20 10.53 10.53
C ARG A 139 10.24 11.03 11.61
N ASN A 140 9.79 10.11 12.45
CA ASN A 140 8.99 10.38 13.64
C ASN A 140 9.38 9.39 14.75
N GLY A 141 10.05 9.88 15.79
CA GLY A 141 10.58 9.04 16.87
C GLY A 141 11.56 7.98 16.37
N GLU A 142 11.29 6.73 16.70
CA GLU A 142 12.07 5.56 16.27
C GLU A 142 11.77 5.11 14.82
N TYR A 143 10.74 5.67 14.19
CA TYR A 143 10.28 5.25 12.86
C TYR A 143 10.72 6.23 11.77
N GLU A 144 11.04 5.70 10.61
CA GLU A 144 11.28 6.47 9.40
C GLU A 144 10.62 5.80 8.19
N ILE A 145 10.07 6.61 7.30
CA ILE A 145 9.52 6.17 6.02
C ILE A 145 10.66 5.97 5.04
N PHE A 146 10.94 4.72 4.68
CA PHE A 146 12.04 4.34 3.80
C PHE A 146 11.67 4.33 2.33
N ALA A 147 10.41 4.09 2.01
CA ALA A 147 9.92 4.13 0.65
C ALA A 147 8.44 4.54 0.63
N ILE A 148 8.04 5.23 -0.42
CA ILE A 148 6.65 5.51 -0.76
C ILE A 148 6.50 5.25 -2.25
N GLY A 149 5.57 4.36 -2.61
CA GLY A 149 5.22 4.06 -4.00
C GLY A 149 3.72 4.19 -4.23
N PRO A 150 3.26 4.21 -5.50
CA PRO A 150 1.86 4.14 -5.82
C PRO A 150 1.30 2.75 -5.46
N ALA A 151 0.05 2.68 -5.01
CA ALA A 151 -0.66 1.43 -4.74
C ALA A 151 -2.02 1.34 -5.45
N GLY A 152 -2.42 2.38 -6.19
CA GLY A 152 -3.56 2.39 -7.09
C GLY A 152 -4.39 3.66 -6.99
N ALA A 153 -5.09 3.93 -8.07
CA ALA A 153 -6.26 4.79 -8.11
C ALA A 153 -7.46 4.00 -7.58
N ILE A 154 -8.23 4.59 -6.69
CA ILE A 154 -9.43 3.96 -6.11
C ILE A 154 -10.64 4.52 -6.80
N PHE A 155 -11.35 3.64 -7.48
CA PHE A 155 -12.60 3.91 -8.17
C PHE A 155 -13.80 3.53 -7.32
N MET A 156 -14.91 4.24 -7.49
CA MET A 156 -16.17 3.87 -6.88
C MET A 156 -16.94 2.94 -7.82
N PHE A 157 -17.26 1.75 -7.34
CA PHE A 157 -18.11 0.77 -8.01
C PHE A 157 -19.53 0.89 -7.44
N THR A 158 -20.51 0.99 -8.31
CA THR A 158 -21.92 1.09 -7.94
C THR A 158 -22.76 0.03 -8.64
N ARG A 159 -23.82 -0.45 -7.99
CA ARG A 159 -24.82 -1.32 -8.60
C ARG A 159 -25.91 -0.53 -9.35
N ASP A 160 -25.87 0.80 -9.28
CA ASP A 160 -26.86 1.70 -9.83
C ASP A 160 -26.16 2.90 -10.50
N ARG A 161 -26.03 2.86 -11.83
CA ARG A 161 -25.36 3.90 -12.60
C ARG A 161 -26.13 5.23 -12.70
N THR A 162 -27.33 5.31 -12.10
CA THR A 162 -28.08 6.58 -12.03
C THR A 162 -27.61 7.47 -10.88
N ILE A 163 -26.79 6.97 -9.99
CA ILE A 163 -26.14 7.73 -8.93
C ILE A 163 -25.04 8.60 -9.59
N LEU A 164 -25.19 9.92 -9.56
CA LEU A 164 -24.22 10.83 -10.19
C LEU A 164 -23.70 11.92 -9.24
N LEU A 165 -24.35 12.14 -8.11
CA LEU A 165 -23.97 13.17 -7.14
C LEU A 165 -23.70 12.57 -5.76
N PRO A 166 -22.88 13.24 -4.92
CA PRO A 166 -22.65 12.79 -3.54
C PRO A 166 -23.93 12.64 -2.72
N GLY A 167 -24.96 13.47 -2.99
CA GLY A 167 -26.27 13.37 -2.32
C GLY A 167 -27.05 12.11 -2.64
N ASP A 168 -26.81 11.47 -3.78
CA ASP A 168 -27.50 10.26 -4.21
C ASP A 168 -27.06 9.02 -3.43
N PHE A 169 -26.00 9.13 -2.65
CA PHE A 169 -25.51 8.06 -1.76
C PHE A 169 -26.40 7.87 -0.50
N ALA A 170 -27.28 8.82 -0.21
CA ALA A 170 -28.13 8.74 0.97
C ALA A 170 -28.95 7.43 1.00
N GLY A 171 -28.85 6.69 2.10
CA GLY A 171 -29.52 5.40 2.30
C GLY A 171 -28.87 4.22 1.57
N LYS A 172 -27.90 4.41 0.68
CA LYS A 172 -27.18 3.31 0.02
C LYS A 172 -26.24 2.62 1.01
N ARG A 173 -26.10 1.31 0.87
CA ARG A 173 -25.16 0.50 1.68
C ARG A 173 -23.80 0.51 1.02
N MET A 174 -22.78 0.91 1.76
CA MET A 174 -21.39 0.96 1.26
C MET A 174 -20.47 0.09 2.12
N ALA A 175 -19.66 -0.73 1.49
CA ALA A 175 -18.58 -1.42 2.17
C ALA A 175 -17.54 -0.40 2.65
N VAL A 176 -17.28 -0.37 3.95
CA VAL A 176 -16.33 0.55 4.58
C VAL A 176 -15.32 -0.22 5.43
N LEU A 177 -14.08 0.30 5.49
CA LEU A 177 -13.07 -0.24 6.38
C LEU A 177 -13.22 0.43 7.75
N ASP A 178 -13.43 -0.37 8.80
CA ASP A 178 -13.81 0.11 10.14
C ASP A 178 -12.76 0.99 10.83
N ASP A 179 -11.51 0.75 10.51
CA ASP A 179 -10.35 1.42 11.13
C ASP A 179 -9.89 2.67 10.37
N ILE A 180 -10.69 3.14 9.40
CA ILE A 180 -10.41 4.36 8.63
C ILE A 180 -11.40 5.45 9.04
N PRO A 181 -10.95 6.49 9.80
CA PRO A 181 -11.84 7.53 10.31
C PRO A 181 -12.55 8.32 9.19
N GLU A 182 -11.95 8.43 8.00
CA GLU A 182 -12.58 9.02 6.83
C GLU A 182 -13.87 8.30 6.42
N SER A 183 -13.90 6.98 6.57
CA SER A 183 -15.09 6.17 6.23
C SER A 183 -16.29 6.55 7.11
N ALA A 184 -16.07 6.72 8.41
CA ALA A 184 -17.11 7.15 9.34
C ALA A 184 -17.60 8.57 9.05
N TYR A 185 -16.66 9.49 8.78
CA TYR A 185 -16.97 10.88 8.43
C TYR A 185 -17.80 10.96 7.14
N LEU A 186 -17.35 10.32 6.05
CA LEU A 186 -18.03 10.36 4.75
C LEU A 186 -19.39 9.67 4.80
N SER A 187 -19.51 8.56 5.53
CA SER A 187 -20.80 7.88 5.72
C SER A 187 -21.83 8.80 6.40
N LYS A 188 -21.40 9.50 7.44
CA LYS A 188 -22.26 10.49 8.13
C LYS A 188 -22.62 11.66 7.23
N LYS A 189 -21.62 12.22 6.53
CA LYS A 189 -21.79 13.41 5.67
C LYS A 189 -22.78 13.16 4.55
N HIS A 190 -22.73 11.99 3.91
CA HIS A 190 -23.56 11.67 2.74
C HIS A 190 -24.77 10.76 3.07
N GLY A 191 -25.04 10.49 4.34
CA GLY A 191 -26.17 9.63 4.73
C GLY A 191 -26.03 8.18 4.26
N ILE A 192 -24.80 7.71 4.04
CA ILE A 192 -24.48 6.34 3.63
C ILE A 192 -24.73 5.40 4.81
N THR A 193 -25.26 4.22 4.53
CA THR A 193 -25.35 3.11 5.50
C THR A 193 -24.05 2.30 5.43
N PRO A 194 -23.12 2.45 6.40
CA PRO A 194 -21.84 1.76 6.36
C PRO A 194 -22.03 0.27 6.67
N VAL A 195 -21.38 -0.59 5.88
CA VAL A 195 -21.28 -2.02 6.12
C VAL A 195 -19.84 -2.38 6.38
N SER A 196 -19.53 -2.70 7.65
CA SER A 196 -18.20 -3.09 8.12
C SER A 196 -17.55 -4.13 7.20
N SER A 197 -16.32 -3.87 6.75
CA SER A 197 -15.66 -4.70 5.76
C SER A 197 -14.15 -4.73 5.96
N THR A 198 -13.54 -5.79 5.47
CA THR A 198 -12.09 -5.84 5.19
C THR A 198 -11.86 -5.56 3.70
N ILE A 199 -10.61 -5.35 3.30
CA ILE A 199 -10.25 -5.11 1.89
C ILE A 199 -10.83 -6.19 0.96
N PHE A 200 -10.75 -7.48 1.35
CA PHE A 200 -11.25 -8.57 0.52
C PHE A 200 -12.76 -8.77 0.59
N ASN A 201 -13.33 -8.77 1.81
CA ASN A 201 -14.75 -9.06 1.91
C ASN A 201 -15.63 -7.92 1.39
N SER A 202 -15.09 -6.69 1.23
CA SER A 202 -15.80 -5.60 0.58
C SER A 202 -16.20 -5.95 -0.85
N ILE A 203 -15.29 -6.56 -1.60
CA ILE A 203 -15.51 -7.00 -2.98
C ILE A 203 -16.56 -8.12 -3.04
N LEU A 204 -16.43 -9.12 -2.16
CA LEU A 204 -17.40 -10.22 -2.11
C LEU A 204 -18.80 -9.73 -1.74
N LYS A 205 -18.92 -8.78 -0.81
CA LYS A 205 -20.20 -8.15 -0.44
C LYS A 205 -20.81 -7.36 -1.60
N PHE A 206 -19.99 -6.72 -2.42
CA PHE A 206 -20.43 -6.03 -3.62
C PHE A 206 -20.94 -7.02 -4.66
N ASN A 207 -20.19 -8.07 -4.97
CA ASN A 207 -20.56 -9.08 -5.95
C ASN A 207 -21.87 -9.81 -5.60
N ASN A 208 -22.11 -10.07 -4.32
CA ASN A 208 -23.34 -10.76 -3.88
C ASN A 208 -24.52 -9.82 -3.53
N GLY A 209 -24.36 -8.51 -3.72
CA GLY A 209 -25.41 -7.51 -3.47
C GLY A 209 -25.66 -7.19 -1.99
N SER A 210 -24.79 -7.59 -1.07
CA SER A 210 -24.88 -7.20 0.34
C SER A 210 -24.62 -5.69 0.54
N VAL A 211 -23.89 -5.07 -0.38
CA VAL A 211 -23.68 -3.62 -0.46
C VAL A 211 -24.02 -3.11 -1.86
N ASP A 212 -24.36 -1.83 -1.95
CA ASP A 212 -24.72 -1.16 -3.18
C ASP A 212 -23.50 -0.44 -3.80
N LEU A 213 -22.52 -0.12 -2.96
CA LEU A 213 -21.31 0.63 -3.30
C LEU A 213 -20.09 -0.04 -2.68
N THR A 214 -18.97 0.00 -3.43
CA THR A 214 -17.65 -0.32 -2.88
C THR A 214 -16.58 0.51 -3.57
N ALA A 215 -15.46 0.75 -2.89
CA ALA A 215 -14.31 1.46 -3.44
C ALA A 215 -13.15 0.48 -3.59
N ALA A 216 -12.57 0.40 -4.79
CA ALA A 216 -11.50 -0.55 -5.09
C ALA A 216 -10.57 -0.05 -6.20
N PRO A 217 -9.31 -0.50 -6.25
CA PRO A 217 -8.45 -0.27 -7.39
C PRO A 217 -8.80 -1.21 -8.56
N ALA A 218 -8.57 -0.77 -9.79
CA ALA A 218 -8.86 -1.55 -10.99
C ALA A 218 -8.15 -2.92 -11.04
N ILE A 219 -6.98 -3.03 -10.42
CA ILE A 219 -6.20 -4.28 -10.39
C ILE A 219 -6.95 -5.47 -9.77
N VAL A 220 -8.00 -5.22 -8.97
CA VAL A 220 -8.80 -6.29 -8.37
C VAL A 220 -10.02 -6.68 -9.22
N TYR A 221 -10.31 -5.95 -10.29
CA TYR A 221 -11.50 -6.16 -11.12
C TYR A 221 -11.59 -7.58 -11.69
N GLU A 222 -10.59 -8.00 -12.45
CA GLU A 222 -10.54 -9.33 -13.05
C GLU A 222 -10.34 -10.46 -12.02
N PRO A 223 -9.34 -10.40 -11.11
CA PRO A 223 -9.11 -11.49 -10.16
C PRO A 223 -10.28 -11.79 -9.26
N PHE A 224 -11.11 -10.80 -8.95
CA PHE A 224 -12.27 -10.94 -8.07
C PHE A 224 -13.61 -10.90 -8.80
N GLU A 225 -13.61 -10.97 -10.14
CA GLU A 225 -14.80 -11.03 -10.98
C GLU A 225 -15.82 -9.91 -10.64
N MET A 226 -15.33 -8.67 -10.49
CA MET A 226 -16.18 -7.56 -10.00
C MET A 226 -17.33 -7.20 -10.94
N HIS A 227 -17.29 -7.63 -12.21
CA HIS A 227 -18.42 -7.53 -13.13
C HIS A 227 -19.70 -8.11 -12.56
N LYS A 228 -19.64 -9.17 -11.73
CA LYS A 228 -20.82 -9.78 -11.07
C LYS A 228 -21.59 -8.79 -10.19
N GLY A 229 -20.88 -7.85 -9.56
CA GLY A 229 -21.49 -6.81 -8.76
C GLY A 229 -22.07 -5.66 -9.59
N LEU A 230 -21.59 -5.47 -10.82
CA LEU A 230 -22.05 -4.41 -11.71
C LEU A 230 -23.34 -4.78 -12.47
N GLU A 231 -23.55 -6.05 -12.74
CA GLU A 231 -24.73 -6.49 -13.49
C GLU A 231 -26.02 -6.33 -12.69
N PRO A 232 -27.18 -5.97 -13.36
CA PRO A 232 -27.30 -5.59 -14.78
C PRO A 232 -27.16 -4.07 -15.04
N ASN A 233 -27.15 -3.19 -14.03
CA ASN A 233 -27.29 -1.73 -14.18
C ASN A 233 -26.20 -0.93 -13.44
N GLY A 234 -25.14 -1.58 -13.05
CA GLY A 234 -24.04 -0.93 -12.32
C GLY A 234 -23.01 -0.32 -13.23
N GLY A 235 -22.00 0.29 -12.60
CA GLY A 235 -20.86 0.87 -13.30
C GLY A 235 -19.76 1.30 -12.34
N ILE A 236 -18.73 1.88 -12.92
CA ILE A 236 -17.52 2.34 -12.25
C ILE A 236 -17.32 3.80 -12.63
N TYR A 237 -17.22 4.70 -11.67
CA TYR A 237 -16.93 6.09 -12.01
C TYR A 237 -15.53 6.20 -12.61
N GLU A 238 -15.44 6.87 -13.77
CA GLU A 238 -14.19 7.05 -14.50
C GLU A 238 -13.17 7.86 -13.70
N GLU A 239 -13.66 8.85 -12.95
CA GLU A 239 -12.79 9.66 -12.11
C GLU A 239 -12.47 8.95 -10.78
N PRO A 240 -11.18 8.78 -10.45
CA PRO A 240 -10.80 8.13 -9.21
C PRO A 240 -11.14 8.99 -8.00
N PHE A 241 -11.66 8.35 -6.98
CA PHE A 241 -12.05 8.94 -5.72
C PHE A 241 -10.85 9.42 -4.88
N LEU A 242 -9.78 8.63 -4.90
CA LEU A 242 -8.48 8.95 -4.28
C LEU A 242 -7.38 8.04 -4.85
N PHE A 243 -6.15 8.43 -4.61
CA PHE A 243 -4.98 7.61 -4.90
C PHE A 243 -4.35 7.12 -3.60
N ILE A 244 -4.07 5.83 -3.51
CA ILE A 244 -3.42 5.25 -2.35
C ILE A 244 -1.93 4.99 -2.61
N THR A 245 -1.16 4.99 -1.51
CA THR A 245 0.27 4.70 -1.53
C THR A 245 0.59 3.44 -0.74
N MET A 246 1.62 2.72 -1.15
CA MET A 246 2.31 1.71 -0.36
C MET A 246 3.52 2.38 0.30
N GLN A 247 3.70 2.17 1.59
CA GLN A 247 4.81 2.76 2.34
C GLN A 247 5.60 1.68 3.07
N VAL A 248 6.90 1.87 3.15
CA VAL A 248 7.78 1.05 3.99
C VAL A 248 8.17 1.86 5.21
N VAL A 249 7.73 1.41 6.36
CA VAL A 249 8.06 1.97 7.69
C VAL A 249 9.15 1.10 8.32
N ALA A 250 10.19 1.71 8.87
CA ALA A 250 11.30 0.99 9.49
C ALA A 250 11.78 1.65 10.78
N ARG A 251 12.39 0.85 11.68
CA ARG A 251 13.16 1.35 12.83
C ARG A 251 14.52 1.80 12.33
N TRP A 252 14.66 3.10 12.06
CA TRP A 252 15.81 3.65 11.33
C TRP A 252 17.16 3.37 11.99
N GLU A 253 17.24 3.26 13.31
CA GLU A 253 18.48 3.00 14.06
C GLU A 253 19.06 1.60 13.78
N LYS A 254 18.25 0.67 13.26
CA LYS A 254 18.69 -0.67 12.87
C LYS A 254 19.46 -0.70 11.55
N PHE A 255 19.40 0.36 10.77
CA PHE A 255 19.92 0.40 9.41
C PHE A 255 21.21 1.26 9.30
N PRO A 256 22.08 0.97 8.33
CA PRO A 256 23.26 1.80 8.08
C PRO A 256 22.87 3.24 7.76
N GLU A 257 23.76 4.17 8.09
CA GLU A 257 23.59 5.58 7.73
C GLU A 257 23.36 5.76 6.22
N GLY A 258 22.37 6.59 5.86
CA GLY A 258 22.01 6.87 4.48
C GLY A 258 21.19 5.79 3.78
N PHE A 259 20.92 4.64 4.41
CA PHE A 259 20.08 3.57 3.83
C PHE A 259 18.70 4.09 3.45
N ALA A 260 18.03 4.79 4.35
CA ALA A 260 16.69 5.34 4.11
C ALA A 260 16.63 6.25 2.87
N GLN A 261 17.63 7.09 2.65
CA GLN A 261 17.67 7.95 1.46
C GLN A 261 17.87 7.13 0.19
N LYS A 262 18.75 6.12 0.20
CA LYS A 262 18.97 5.22 -0.94
C LYS A 262 17.67 4.46 -1.29
N ALA A 263 16.91 4.02 -0.28
CA ALA A 263 15.64 3.34 -0.45
C ALA A 263 14.59 4.26 -1.09
N ARG A 264 14.45 5.52 -0.62
CA ARG A 264 13.57 6.53 -1.23
C ARG A 264 13.95 6.83 -2.67
N ASP A 265 15.25 7.00 -2.94
CA ASP A 265 15.75 7.25 -4.30
C ASP A 265 15.45 6.05 -5.23
N GLN A 266 15.56 4.82 -4.72
CA GLN A 266 15.23 3.61 -5.48
C GLN A 266 13.74 3.53 -5.76
N ALA A 267 12.87 3.76 -4.77
CA ALA A 267 11.43 3.79 -4.96
C ALA A 267 11.01 4.78 -6.06
N MET A 268 11.65 5.96 -6.12
CA MET A 268 11.39 6.93 -7.17
C MET A 268 11.89 6.50 -8.56
N ARG A 269 12.99 5.74 -8.65
CA ARG A 269 13.44 5.17 -9.94
C ARG A 269 12.45 4.14 -10.49
N GLU A 270 11.79 3.40 -9.60
CA GLU A 270 10.81 2.37 -9.97
C GLU A 270 9.39 2.92 -10.18
N TYR A 271 9.16 4.21 -9.89
CA TYR A 271 7.84 4.82 -9.88
C TYR A 271 7.02 4.52 -11.14
N ASN A 272 7.59 4.77 -12.32
CA ASN A 272 6.88 4.57 -13.60
C ASN A 272 6.59 3.09 -13.88
N ARG A 273 7.45 2.16 -13.42
CA ARG A 273 7.20 0.71 -13.54
C ARG A 273 5.99 0.32 -12.71
N PHE A 274 5.91 0.81 -11.48
CA PHE A 274 4.75 0.52 -10.61
C PHE A 274 3.47 1.19 -11.13
N VAL A 275 3.54 2.43 -11.62
CA VAL A 275 2.38 3.07 -12.25
C VAL A 275 1.86 2.24 -13.42
N LYS A 276 2.74 1.74 -14.29
CA LYS A 276 2.32 0.88 -15.41
C LYS A 276 1.58 -0.38 -14.93
N TRP A 277 2.05 -1.03 -13.87
CA TRP A 277 1.37 -2.20 -13.29
C TRP A 277 -0.04 -1.89 -12.80
N LEU A 278 -0.28 -0.66 -12.35
CA LEU A 278 -1.57 -0.24 -11.82
C LEU A 278 -2.54 0.22 -12.90
N VAL A 279 -2.02 0.81 -13.99
CA VAL A 279 -2.83 1.33 -15.10
C VAL A 279 -3.17 0.24 -16.13
N ASP A 280 -2.26 -0.73 -16.38
CA ASP A 280 -2.52 -1.78 -17.36
C ASP A 280 -3.86 -2.54 -17.10
N PRO A 281 -4.24 -2.88 -15.85
CA PRO A 281 -5.55 -3.48 -15.55
C PRO A 281 -6.75 -2.55 -15.80
N GLU A 282 -6.61 -1.23 -15.69
CA GLU A 282 -7.69 -0.29 -15.97
C GLU A 282 -8.14 -0.40 -17.44
N ALA A 283 -7.19 -0.59 -18.35
CA ALA A 283 -7.47 -0.77 -19.77
C ALA A 283 -8.16 -2.09 -20.13
N THR A 284 -8.23 -3.06 -19.21
CA THR A 284 -8.92 -4.34 -19.43
C THR A 284 -10.40 -4.30 -19.04
N ILE A 285 -10.83 -3.28 -18.32
CA ILE A 285 -12.23 -3.11 -17.92
C ILE A 285 -13.05 -2.70 -19.17
N PRO A 286 -14.13 -3.41 -19.51
CA PRO A 286 -14.97 -3.06 -20.64
C PRO A 286 -15.53 -1.63 -20.56
N GLU A 287 -15.53 -0.92 -21.69
CA GLU A 287 -15.94 0.48 -21.78
C GLU A 287 -17.37 0.71 -21.27
N GLU A 288 -18.27 -0.25 -21.48
CA GLU A 288 -19.67 -0.16 -21.02
C GLU A 288 -19.85 -0.06 -19.50
N TYR A 289 -18.87 -0.47 -18.72
CA TYR A 289 -18.95 -0.34 -17.25
C TYR A 289 -18.54 1.05 -16.75
N TRP A 290 -17.79 1.82 -17.54
CA TRP A 290 -17.39 3.15 -17.10
C TRP A 290 -18.58 4.13 -17.11
N ILE A 291 -18.61 4.98 -16.10
CA ILE A 291 -19.60 6.05 -15.92
C ILE A 291 -18.84 7.36 -16.00
N GLU A 292 -19.03 8.07 -17.11
CA GLU A 292 -18.59 9.45 -17.23
C GLU A 292 -19.52 10.36 -16.44
N ILE A 293 -18.98 11.10 -15.47
CA ILE A 293 -19.74 12.13 -14.76
C ILE A 293 -19.65 13.43 -15.58
N PRO A 294 -20.78 13.98 -16.04
CA PRO A 294 -20.75 15.26 -16.76
C PRO A 294 -20.01 16.33 -15.98
N LYS A 295 -19.16 17.11 -16.66
CA LYS A 295 -18.27 18.09 -16.02
C LYS A 295 -18.96 18.98 -14.99
N HIS A 296 -20.15 19.49 -15.28
CA HIS A 296 -20.90 20.35 -14.36
C HIS A 296 -21.35 19.62 -13.07
N LEU A 297 -21.52 18.30 -13.11
CA LEU A 297 -21.81 17.48 -11.93
C LEU A 297 -20.49 17.10 -11.20
N TYR A 298 -19.41 16.88 -11.95
CA TYR A 298 -18.11 16.60 -11.38
C TYR A 298 -17.56 17.79 -10.55
N ASP A 299 -17.87 19.02 -10.92
CA ASP A 299 -17.50 20.20 -10.14
C ASP A 299 -18.08 20.17 -8.71
N TYR A 300 -19.27 19.53 -8.49
CA TYR A 300 -19.81 19.29 -7.15
C TYR A 300 -18.96 18.28 -6.36
N TRP A 301 -18.45 17.23 -7.02
CA TRP A 301 -17.57 16.25 -6.39
C TRP A 301 -16.25 16.89 -5.97
N VAL A 302 -15.65 17.70 -6.84
CA VAL A 302 -14.39 18.39 -6.54
C VAL A 302 -14.54 19.29 -5.32
N GLU A 303 -15.64 20.07 -5.23
CA GLU A 303 -15.90 20.94 -4.08
C GLU A 303 -16.22 20.12 -2.82
N ASP A 304 -16.99 19.03 -2.93
CA ASP A 304 -17.29 18.15 -1.81
C ASP A 304 -16.01 17.50 -1.25
N PHE A 305 -15.11 17.02 -2.11
CA PHE A 305 -13.81 16.50 -1.71
C PHE A 305 -12.97 17.59 -1.03
N ARG A 306 -12.97 18.80 -1.57
CA ARG A 306 -12.24 19.92 -0.98
C ARG A 306 -12.77 20.24 0.43
N GLN A 307 -14.06 20.34 0.63
CA GLN A 307 -14.65 20.56 1.94
C GLN A 307 -14.33 19.42 2.91
N SER A 308 -14.43 18.18 2.44
CA SER A 308 -14.08 16.99 3.25
C SER A 308 -12.62 17.03 3.68
N ARG A 309 -11.68 17.44 2.81
CA ARG A 309 -10.26 17.57 3.18
C ARG A 309 -10.05 18.64 4.24
N ILE A 310 -10.73 19.79 4.11
CA ILE A 310 -10.64 20.88 5.09
C ILE A 310 -11.15 20.39 6.45
N GLU A 311 -12.34 19.79 6.50
CA GLU A 311 -12.95 19.33 7.75
C GLU A 311 -12.15 18.21 8.42
N LEU A 312 -11.68 17.23 7.63
CA LEU A 312 -10.82 16.14 8.14
C LEU A 312 -9.44 16.67 8.59
N GLY A 313 -8.94 17.72 7.98
CA GLY A 313 -7.75 18.44 8.43
C GLY A 313 -7.97 19.16 9.77
N GLU A 314 -9.11 19.86 9.94
CA GLU A 314 -9.49 20.52 11.20
C GLU A 314 -9.72 19.50 12.34
N MET A 315 -10.21 18.30 12.01
CA MET A 315 -10.32 17.18 12.94
C MET A 315 -8.97 16.53 13.29
N GLY A 316 -7.86 16.95 12.66
CA GLY A 316 -6.53 16.39 12.87
C GLY A 316 -6.31 15.01 12.22
N ILE A 317 -7.22 14.56 11.36
CA ILE A 317 -7.08 13.29 10.62
C ILE A 317 -6.07 13.46 9.49
N TYR A 318 -6.10 14.58 8.76
CA TYR A 318 -5.11 14.90 7.74
C TYR A 318 -4.09 15.92 8.22
N ASP A 319 -2.82 15.70 7.89
CA ASP A 319 -1.73 16.62 8.17
C ASP A 319 -1.80 17.82 7.21
N SER A 320 -1.93 19.02 7.76
CA SER A 320 -2.10 20.26 6.98
C SER A 320 -0.90 20.56 6.06
N ARG A 321 0.31 20.10 6.41
CA ARG A 321 1.50 20.29 5.55
C ARG A 321 1.37 19.47 4.27
N THR A 322 0.82 18.27 4.37
CA THR A 322 0.59 17.38 3.23
C THR A 322 -0.54 17.91 2.37
N LEU A 323 -1.66 18.34 2.96
CA LEU A 323 -2.74 18.99 2.20
C LEU A 323 -2.23 20.19 1.42
N LYS A 324 -1.45 21.08 2.07
CA LYS A 324 -0.81 22.25 1.40
C LYS A 324 0.12 21.85 0.27
N LEU A 325 0.90 20.77 0.43
CA LEU A 325 1.78 20.27 -0.63
C LEU A 325 0.97 19.80 -1.82
N MET A 326 -0.03 18.94 -1.60
CA MET A 326 -0.88 18.39 -2.65
C MET A 326 -1.66 19.48 -3.37
N ARG A 327 -2.24 20.43 -2.63
CA ARG A 327 -2.90 21.60 -3.23
C ARG A 327 -1.96 22.42 -4.12
N LYS A 328 -0.72 22.67 -3.67
CA LYS A 328 0.27 23.36 -4.52
C LYS A 328 0.56 22.62 -5.81
N VAL A 329 0.57 21.29 -5.78
CA VAL A 329 0.78 20.47 -6.98
C VAL A 329 -0.42 20.56 -7.89
N ARG A 330 -1.66 20.42 -7.38
CA ARG A 330 -2.90 20.60 -8.17
C ARG A 330 -2.95 21.98 -8.84
N CYS A 331 -2.72 23.04 -8.07
CA CYS A 331 -2.74 24.41 -8.60
C CYS A 331 -1.57 24.72 -9.56
N LYS A 332 -0.51 23.95 -9.53
CA LYS A 332 0.55 24.05 -10.54
C LYS A 332 0.16 23.38 -11.85
N LEU A 333 -0.54 22.26 -11.78
CA LEU A 333 -1.00 21.49 -12.94
C LEU A 333 -2.25 22.14 -13.57
N GLU A 334 -3.17 22.63 -12.73
CA GLU A 334 -4.45 23.23 -13.12
C GLU A 334 -4.63 24.59 -12.45
N PRO A 335 -3.99 25.67 -12.94
CA PRO A 335 -4.04 26.99 -12.30
C PRO A 335 -5.44 27.60 -12.25
N GLU A 336 -6.30 27.23 -13.20
CA GLU A 336 -7.68 27.72 -13.32
C GLU A 336 -8.66 27.04 -12.35
N ASN A 337 -8.21 26.01 -11.62
CA ASN A 337 -9.06 25.34 -10.64
C ASN A 337 -9.48 26.32 -9.53
N ALA A 338 -10.79 26.37 -9.24
CA ALA A 338 -11.39 27.31 -8.29
C ALA A 338 -10.74 27.27 -6.89
N GLU A 339 -10.25 26.09 -6.44
CA GLU A 339 -9.57 25.96 -5.14
C GLU A 339 -8.29 26.81 -5.05
N CYS A 340 -7.66 27.16 -6.19
CA CYS A 340 -6.39 27.88 -6.21
C CYS A 340 -6.56 29.34 -5.79
N SER A 341 -7.74 29.94 -6.07
CA SER A 341 -8.13 31.30 -5.68
C SER A 341 -9.00 31.35 -4.43
N ALA A 342 -9.45 30.19 -3.91
CA ALA A 342 -10.36 30.12 -2.77
C ALA A 342 -9.77 30.80 -1.52
N ALA A 343 -10.62 31.55 -0.77
CA ALA A 343 -10.21 32.23 0.47
C ALA A 343 -9.87 31.24 1.59
N ARG A 344 -10.71 30.19 1.77
CA ARG A 344 -10.43 29.11 2.73
C ARG A 344 -9.56 28.06 2.06
N LYS A 345 -8.35 27.92 2.54
CA LYS A 345 -7.32 27.00 2.00
C LYS A 345 -7.15 25.79 2.91
N GLU A 346 -6.77 24.68 2.29
CA GLU A 346 -6.30 23.48 3.00
C GLU A 346 -5.01 23.75 3.76
#